data_93901a31f3765364129ec60bc8275e8d
#
_entry.id   93901a31f3765364129ec60bc8275e8d
#
_cell.length_a   1.000
_cell.length_b   1.000
_cell.length_c   1.000
_cell.angle_alpha   90.00
_cell.angle_beta   90.00
_cell.angle_gamma   90.00
#
_symmetry.space_group_name_H-M   'P 1'
#
loop_
_entity.id
_entity.type
_entity.pdbx_description
1 polymer ?
#
loop_
_entity_poly.entity_id
_entity_poly.type
_entity_poly.pdbx_seq_one_letter_code
_entity_poly.pdbx_strand_id
1 'polypeptide(L)'
;MLRIRLRRTGAKKHPSYRVVVSDIRAARDGSFVDYLGNYDPMTDPPTINIDRDKFDSWVNKGARPSDSVASLIKTLESSKGES
;
A
#
# COMPACT_ATOMS: atom_id res chain seq x y z
N MET A 1 -0.73 -16.87 4.71
CA MET A 1 -1.57 -15.70 4.98
C MET A 1 -1.06 -14.49 4.22
N LEU A 2 -1.94 -13.84 3.49
CA LEU A 2 -1.55 -12.70 2.69
C LEU A 2 -1.71 -11.40 3.45
N ARG A 3 -0.77 -10.50 3.27
CA ARG A 3 -0.81 -9.17 3.87
C ARG A 3 -0.53 -8.10 2.84
N ILE A 4 -1.24 -6.99 2.98
CA ILE A 4 -1.00 -5.81 2.16
C ILE A 4 -0.22 -4.84 3.04
N ARG A 5 0.96 -4.43 2.58
CA ARG A 5 1.85 -3.61 3.41
C ARG A 5 2.61 -2.58 2.57
N LEU A 6 3.20 -1.64 3.26
CA LEU A 6 4.07 -0.66 2.63
C LEU A 6 5.50 -1.17 2.62
N ARG A 7 6.15 -1.01 1.49
CA ARG A 7 7.55 -1.34 1.34
C ARG A 7 8.30 -0.06 1.00
N ARG A 8 9.31 0.25 1.79
CA ARG A 8 10.10 1.44 1.55
C ARG A 8 10.96 1.29 0.31
N THR A 9 10.95 2.31 -0.53
CA THR A 9 11.78 2.38 -1.72
C THR A 9 12.35 3.78 -1.82
N GLY A 10 13.18 4.03 -2.84
CA GLY A 10 13.71 5.35 -3.07
C GLY A 10 15.02 5.61 -2.35
N ALA A 11 15.52 6.82 -2.47
CA ALA A 11 16.80 7.22 -1.91
C ALA A 11 16.67 7.54 -0.43
N LYS A 12 17.81 7.63 0.25
CA LYS A 12 17.84 7.96 1.68
C LYS A 12 17.14 9.27 2.00
N LYS A 13 17.35 10.27 1.17
CA LYS A 13 16.82 11.61 1.41
C LYS A 13 15.43 11.81 0.83
N HIS A 14 14.95 10.84 0.08
CA HIS A 14 13.65 10.93 -0.56
C HIS A 14 12.92 9.59 -0.45
N PRO A 15 12.48 9.24 0.76
CA PRO A 15 11.80 7.97 0.94
C PRO A 15 10.46 7.97 0.23
N SER A 16 10.17 6.85 -0.41
CA SER A 16 8.86 6.60 -0.96
C SER A 16 8.49 5.18 -0.61
N TYR A 17 7.22 4.83 -0.82
CA TYR A 17 6.72 3.54 -0.40
C TYR A 17 5.89 2.93 -1.51
N ARG A 18 5.89 1.61 -1.56
CA ARG A 18 5.02 0.87 -2.46
C ARG A 18 4.06 0.04 -1.65
N VAL A 19 2.82 -0.02 -2.13
CA VAL A 19 1.81 -0.86 -1.50
C VAL A 19 1.84 -2.20 -2.20
N VAL A 20 2.20 -3.24 -1.45
CA VAL A 20 2.39 -4.56 -2.03
C VAL A 20 1.63 -5.61 -1.22
N VAL A 21 1.33 -6.73 -1.88
CA VAL A 21 0.75 -7.90 -1.25
C VAL A 21 1.86 -8.91 -1.05
N SER A 22 2.04 -9.39 0.16
CA SER A 22 3.06 -10.39 0.44
C SER A 22 2.46 -11.53 1.25
N ASP A 23 3.08 -12.70 1.12
CA ASP A 23 2.70 -13.87 1.90
C ASP A 23 3.67 -14.02 3.05
N ILE A 24 3.15 -14.06 4.27
CA ILE A 24 3.97 -14.17 5.46
C ILE A 24 4.85 -15.43 5.41
N ARG A 25 4.32 -16.50 4.84
CA ARG A 25 5.04 -17.76 4.78
C ARG A 25 6.23 -17.71 3.84
N ALA A 26 6.12 -16.91 2.78
CA ALA A 26 7.16 -16.80 1.77
C ALA A 26 7.96 -15.52 1.95
N ALA A 27 7.87 -14.89 3.09
CA ALA A 27 8.50 -13.60 3.32
C ALA A 27 10.01 -13.74 3.45
N ARG A 28 10.70 -13.73 2.32
CA ARG A 28 12.13 -13.69 2.30
C ARG A 28 12.56 -12.65 1.28
N ASP A 29 13.51 -11.84 1.69
CA ASP A 29 14.20 -10.92 0.80
C ASP A 29 13.28 -9.99 0.02
N GLY A 30 12.17 -9.60 0.64
CA GLY A 30 11.31 -8.63 0.03
C GLY A 30 10.46 -9.13 -1.11
N SER A 31 10.30 -10.44 -1.23
CA SER A 31 9.40 -11.01 -2.22
C SER A 31 7.97 -10.57 -1.96
N PHE A 32 7.23 -10.32 -3.02
CA PHE A 32 5.83 -9.97 -2.89
C PHE A 32 5.02 -10.62 -4.02
N VAL A 33 3.72 -10.75 -3.75
CA VAL A 33 2.80 -11.43 -4.67
C VAL A 33 2.31 -10.47 -5.75
N ASP A 34 2.00 -9.25 -5.37
CA ASP A 34 1.45 -8.28 -6.31
C ASP A 34 1.80 -6.86 -5.85
N TYR A 35 1.67 -5.93 -6.78
CA TYR A 35 1.94 -4.53 -6.55
C TYR A 35 0.63 -3.76 -6.73
N LEU A 36 0.25 -3.00 -5.72
CA LEU A 36 -1.05 -2.31 -5.70
C LEU A 36 -0.95 -0.82 -5.94
N GLY A 37 0.19 -0.21 -5.64
CA GLY A 37 0.30 1.22 -5.81
C GLY A 37 1.52 1.78 -5.11
N ASN A 38 1.55 3.10 -4.97
CA ASN A 38 2.67 3.75 -4.32
C ASN A 38 2.19 4.92 -3.47
N TYR A 39 3.07 5.35 -2.58
CA TYR A 39 2.81 6.44 -1.67
C TYR A 39 4.09 7.27 -1.52
N ASP A 40 3.98 8.56 -1.73
CA ASP A 40 5.11 9.47 -1.59
C ASP A 40 4.73 10.54 -0.56
N PRO A 41 5.27 10.45 0.66
CA PRO A 41 4.96 11.43 1.70
C PRO A 41 5.70 12.73 1.55
N MET A 42 6.69 12.78 0.66
CA MET A 42 7.51 13.98 0.49
C MET A 42 6.86 15.04 -0.36
N THR A 43 5.86 14.70 -1.13
CA THR A 43 5.13 15.69 -1.91
C THR A 43 4.13 16.42 -1.03
N ASP A 44 3.71 17.59 -1.46
CA ASP A 44 2.73 18.38 -0.71
C ASP A 44 1.60 18.79 -1.65
N PRO A 45 0.41 18.19 -1.52
CA PRO A 45 0.07 17.15 -0.53
C PRO A 45 0.70 15.81 -0.90
N PRO A 46 0.79 14.88 0.07
CA PRO A 46 1.38 13.57 -0.21
C PRO A 46 0.64 12.85 -1.33
N THR A 47 1.41 12.19 -2.17
CA THR A 47 0.84 11.46 -3.31
C THR A 47 0.55 10.03 -2.91
N ILE A 48 -0.70 9.61 -3.11
CA ILE A 48 -1.13 8.24 -2.85
C ILE A 48 -1.82 7.73 -4.09
N ASN A 49 -1.26 6.70 -4.69
CA ASN A 49 -1.85 6.04 -5.85
C ASN A 49 -2.03 4.57 -5.53
N ILE A 50 -3.28 4.13 -5.47
CA ILE A 50 -3.58 2.73 -5.17
C ILE A 50 -4.65 2.26 -6.14
N ASP A 51 -4.40 1.08 -6.72
CA ASP A 51 -5.38 0.44 -7.57
C ASP A 51 -6.45 -0.20 -6.69
N ARG A 52 -7.56 0.51 -6.51
CA ARG A 52 -8.62 0.05 -5.60
C ARG A 52 -9.23 -1.27 -6.05
N ASP A 53 -9.32 -1.50 -7.34
CA ASP A 53 -9.87 -2.76 -7.84
C ASP A 53 -8.99 -3.94 -7.41
N LYS A 54 -7.69 -3.79 -7.55
CA LYS A 54 -6.76 -4.82 -7.08
C LYS A 54 -6.79 -4.95 -5.57
N PHE A 55 -6.81 -3.83 -4.88
CA PHE A 55 -6.86 -3.85 -3.42
C PHE A 55 -8.09 -4.63 -2.94
N ASP A 56 -9.24 -4.28 -3.46
CA ASP A 56 -10.49 -4.94 -3.06
C ASP A 56 -10.46 -6.42 -3.42
N SER A 57 -9.92 -6.75 -4.58
CA SER A 57 -9.80 -8.14 -5.02
C SER A 57 -8.95 -8.95 -4.02
N TRP A 58 -7.82 -8.41 -3.60
CA TRP A 58 -6.97 -9.11 -2.66
C TRP A 58 -7.58 -9.21 -1.28
N VAL A 59 -8.28 -8.17 -0.83
CA VAL A 59 -8.99 -8.21 0.45
C VAL A 59 -10.06 -9.31 0.41
N ASN A 60 -10.76 -9.42 -0.70
CA ASN A 60 -11.77 -10.46 -0.87
C ASN A 60 -11.14 -11.86 -0.85
N LYS A 61 -9.90 -11.97 -1.24
CA LYS A 61 -9.18 -13.24 -1.21
C LYS A 61 -8.57 -13.55 0.15
N GLY A 62 -8.74 -12.66 1.10
CA GLY A 62 -8.27 -12.87 2.45
C GLY A 62 -7.03 -12.08 2.84
N ALA A 63 -6.52 -11.25 1.96
CA ALA A 63 -5.38 -10.41 2.30
C ALA A 63 -5.79 -9.34 3.32
N ARG A 64 -4.93 -9.10 4.29
CA ARG A 64 -5.22 -8.12 5.33
C ARG A 64 -4.30 -6.92 5.20
N PRO A 65 -4.84 -5.70 5.12
CA PRO A 65 -4.01 -4.50 5.09
C PRO A 65 -3.38 -4.24 6.45
N SER A 66 -2.14 -3.77 6.43
CA SER A 66 -1.47 -3.34 7.65
C SER A 66 -2.11 -2.03 8.13
N ASP A 67 -1.80 -1.64 9.36
CA ASP A 67 -2.32 -0.39 9.91
C ASP A 67 -1.96 0.80 9.05
N SER A 68 -0.74 0.82 8.54
CA SER A 68 -0.29 1.91 7.66
C SER A 68 -1.10 1.97 6.37
N VAL A 69 -1.32 0.81 5.75
CA VAL A 69 -2.10 0.76 4.52
C VAL A 69 -3.55 1.11 4.78
N ALA A 70 -4.11 0.61 5.86
CA ALA A 70 -5.49 0.93 6.22
C ALA A 70 -5.66 2.44 6.41
N SER A 71 -4.67 3.07 7.03
CA SER A 71 -4.68 4.52 7.24
C SER A 71 -4.65 5.27 5.90
N LEU A 72 -3.82 4.82 4.96
CA LEU A 72 -3.75 5.44 3.64
C LEU A 72 -5.06 5.30 2.89
N ILE A 73 -5.67 4.13 2.93
CA ILE A 73 -6.96 3.91 2.28
C ILE A 73 -8.02 4.84 2.86
N LYS A 74 -8.02 4.97 4.17
CA LYS A 74 -8.96 5.85 4.85
C LYS A 74 -8.78 7.30 4.41
N THR A 75 -7.54 7.73 4.27
CA THR A 75 -7.24 9.08 3.81
C THR A 75 -7.75 9.31 2.40
N LEU A 76 -7.56 8.33 1.52
CA LEU A 76 -8.05 8.42 0.15
C LEU A 76 -9.57 8.53 0.11
N GLU A 77 -10.25 7.72 0.90
CA GLU A 77 -11.71 7.74 0.94
C GLU A 77 -12.22 9.07 1.48
N SER A 78 -11.55 9.59 2.48
CA SER A 78 -11.90 10.86 3.06
C SER A 78 -11.75 12.00 2.06
N SER A 79 -10.65 11.97 1.31
CA SER A 79 -10.40 12.97 0.27
C SER A 79 -11.49 12.97 -0.79
N LYS A 80 -11.87 11.79 -1.22
CA LYS A 80 -12.93 11.66 -2.22
C LYS A 80 -14.27 12.13 -1.68
N GLY A 81 -14.51 11.87 -0.42
CA GLY A 81 -15.77 12.23 0.19
C GLY A 81 -16.02 13.72 0.29
N GLU A 82 -14.96 14.49 0.23
CA GLU A 82 -15.08 15.94 0.37
C GLU A 82 -15.34 16.66 -0.94
N SER A 83 -15.15 16.03 -2.05
CA SER A 83 -15.33 16.70 -3.34
C SER A 83 -16.76 16.73 -3.82
#